data_bbbbfcad025cca067d1f5f4e1a09df46
#
_entry.id   bbbbfcad025cca067d1f5f4e1a09df46
#
_cell.length_a   1.000
_cell.length_b   1.000
_cell.length_c   1.000
_cell.angle_alpha   90.00
_cell.angle_beta   90.00
_cell.angle_gamma   90.00
#
_symmetry.space_group_name_H-M   'P 1'
#
loop_
_entity.id
_entity.type
_entity.pdbx_description
1 polymer ?
#
loop_
_entity_poly.entity_id
_entity_poly.type
_entity_poly.pdbx_seq_one_letter_code
_entity_poly.pdbx_strand_id
1 'polypeptide(L)'
;DKTHAEILTLYKLYNRHLSHIIVEMLKMLTISKRKLNKRYSCKNPEIVNRYFEQKKCVILLSAHYNNWEWMILQLDSMFKHHGVGVGKANSNKKFEFLINKARTRYGTEVVFADHVRELFEKNNAEQKPAAYMMLSDQSPNNLKKSYITYFLNQESCMIFGGEYFAKKYDLPVLYYQVV
;
A
#
# COMPACT_ATOMS: atom_id res chain seq x y z
N ASP A 1 -17.01 21.77 -17.21
CA ASP A 1 -16.39 22.86 -16.46
C ASP A 1 -17.19 23.12 -15.17
N LYS A 2 -16.50 23.44 -14.07
CA LYS A 2 -17.13 23.71 -12.78
C LYS A 2 -17.16 25.21 -12.50
N THR A 3 -18.22 25.66 -11.87
CA THR A 3 -18.33 27.05 -11.41
C THR A 3 -17.36 27.34 -10.27
N HIS A 4 -17.03 28.60 -10.04
CA HIS A 4 -16.15 29.01 -8.93
C HIS A 4 -16.67 28.56 -7.56
N ALA A 5 -18.00 28.59 -7.34
CA ALA A 5 -18.62 28.12 -6.10
C ALA A 5 -18.46 26.61 -5.89
N GLU A 6 -18.59 25.79 -6.94
CA GLU A 6 -18.35 24.35 -6.89
C GLU A 6 -16.87 24.04 -6.60
N ILE A 7 -15.93 24.78 -7.23
CA ILE A 7 -14.50 24.65 -6.96
C ILE A 7 -14.18 24.96 -5.50
N LEU A 8 -14.70 26.04 -4.94
CA LEU A 8 -14.54 26.39 -3.53
C LEU A 8 -15.11 25.32 -2.59
N THR A 9 -16.25 24.74 -2.95
CA THR A 9 -16.85 23.66 -2.18
C THR A 9 -15.97 22.41 -2.19
N LEU A 10 -15.49 22.00 -3.35
CA LEU A 10 -14.56 20.86 -3.48
C LEU A 10 -13.25 21.11 -2.71
N TYR A 11 -12.71 22.32 -2.77
CA TYR A 11 -11.51 22.70 -2.02
C TYR A 11 -11.71 22.56 -0.51
N LYS A 12 -12.84 23.00 0.04
CA LYS A 12 -13.15 22.85 1.46
C LYS A 12 -13.30 21.37 1.85
N LEU A 13 -14.00 20.57 1.04
CA LEU A 13 -14.16 19.14 1.27
C LEU A 13 -12.82 18.40 1.23
N TYR A 14 -11.98 18.72 0.26
CA TYR A 14 -10.64 18.15 0.13
C TYR A 14 -9.77 18.45 1.36
N ASN A 15 -9.71 19.72 1.78
CA ASN A 15 -8.91 20.11 2.96
C ASN A 15 -9.42 19.47 4.24
N ARG A 16 -10.73 19.33 4.39
CA ARG A 16 -11.32 18.59 5.52
C ARG A 16 -10.91 17.14 5.50
N HIS A 17 -11.00 16.47 4.35
CA HIS A 17 -10.58 15.08 4.19
C HIS A 17 -9.08 14.91 4.49
N LEU A 18 -8.23 15.76 3.93
CA LEU A 18 -6.79 15.74 4.18
C LEU A 18 -6.47 15.92 5.68
N SER A 19 -7.17 16.83 6.36
CA SER A 19 -7.01 17.03 7.81
C SER A 19 -7.36 15.80 8.61
N HIS A 20 -8.41 15.07 8.23
CA HIS A 20 -8.77 13.78 8.85
C HIS A 20 -7.66 12.74 8.65
N ILE A 21 -7.12 12.59 7.43
CA ILE A 21 -6.02 11.67 7.16
C ILE A 21 -4.80 11.99 8.02
N ILE A 22 -4.42 13.27 8.16
CA ILE A 22 -3.30 13.71 8.99
C ILE A 22 -3.52 13.32 10.47
N VAL A 23 -4.72 13.59 11.00
CA VAL A 23 -5.06 13.21 12.38
C VAL A 23 -5.02 11.69 12.59
N GLU A 24 -5.48 10.92 11.61
CA GLU A 24 -5.43 9.46 11.66
C GLU A 24 -4.00 8.92 11.54
N MET A 25 -3.14 9.54 10.73
CA MET A 25 -1.71 9.22 10.68
C MET A 25 -1.04 9.45 12.04
N LEU A 26 -1.32 10.57 12.70
CA LEU A 26 -0.83 10.80 14.08
C LEU A 26 -1.37 9.77 15.05
N LYS A 27 -2.64 9.40 14.90
CA LYS A 27 -3.28 8.35 15.70
C LYS A 27 -2.62 6.98 15.51
N MET A 28 -2.06 6.70 14.34
CA MET A 28 -1.33 5.47 14.06
C MET A 28 -0.21 5.22 15.08
N LEU A 29 0.43 6.28 15.60
CA LEU A 29 1.52 6.17 16.57
C LEU A 29 1.07 5.54 17.90
N THR A 30 -0.20 5.66 18.27
CA THR A 30 -0.71 5.31 19.60
C THR A 30 -1.90 4.35 19.62
N ILE A 31 -2.58 4.16 18.48
CA ILE A 31 -3.78 3.31 18.40
C ILE A 31 -3.45 1.87 18.83
N SER A 32 -4.26 1.27 19.69
CA SER A 32 -4.11 -0.14 20.07
C SER A 32 -4.64 -1.08 18.97
N LYS A 33 -4.09 -2.29 18.86
CA LYS A 33 -4.52 -3.31 17.88
C LYS A 33 -6.03 -3.56 17.96
N ARG A 34 -6.59 -3.63 19.17
CA ARG A 34 -8.03 -3.81 19.41
C ARG A 34 -8.87 -2.66 18.82
N LYS A 35 -8.43 -1.39 19.00
CA LYS A 35 -9.13 -0.23 18.46
C LYS A 35 -8.99 -0.14 16.94
N LEU A 36 -7.80 -0.49 16.42
CA LEU A 36 -7.54 -0.54 15.00
C LEU A 36 -8.46 -1.57 14.31
N ASN A 37 -8.53 -2.81 14.81
CA ASN A 37 -9.37 -3.88 14.25
C ASN A 37 -10.87 -3.54 14.25
N LYS A 38 -11.32 -2.66 15.16
CA LYS A 38 -12.72 -2.18 15.16
C LYS A 38 -13.00 -1.11 14.09
N ARG A 39 -11.97 -0.44 13.60
CA ARG A 39 -12.11 0.70 12.68
C ARG A 39 -11.66 0.39 11.26
N TYR A 40 -10.80 -0.58 11.11
CA TYR A 40 -10.24 -0.99 9.84
C TYR A 40 -10.27 -2.51 9.73
N SER A 41 -10.93 -3.03 8.71
CA SER A 41 -11.05 -4.48 8.48
C SER A 41 -11.17 -4.75 6.98
N CYS A 42 -10.71 -5.91 6.55
CA CYS A 42 -10.96 -6.40 5.21
C CYS A 42 -12.33 -7.08 5.16
N LYS A 43 -13.16 -6.75 4.17
CA LYS A 43 -14.51 -7.34 4.02
C LYS A 43 -14.46 -8.78 3.49
N ASN A 44 -13.46 -9.11 2.67
CA ASN A 44 -13.35 -10.36 1.94
C ASN A 44 -11.93 -10.94 1.99
N PRO A 45 -11.39 -11.21 3.20
CA PRO A 45 -10.02 -11.70 3.36
C PRO A 45 -9.81 -13.10 2.75
N GLU A 46 -10.87 -13.88 2.55
CA GLU A 46 -10.85 -15.21 1.92
C GLU A 46 -10.30 -15.17 0.50
N ILE A 47 -10.51 -14.08 -0.24
CA ILE A 47 -9.98 -13.90 -1.60
C ILE A 47 -8.44 -13.91 -1.60
N VAL A 48 -7.82 -13.34 -0.58
CA VAL A 48 -6.36 -13.37 -0.39
C VAL A 48 -5.95 -14.72 0.22
N ASN A 49 -6.62 -15.15 1.27
CA ASN A 49 -6.26 -16.32 2.05
C ASN A 49 -6.28 -17.64 1.26
N ARG A 50 -7.09 -17.75 0.18
CA ARG A 50 -7.06 -18.92 -0.70
C ARG A 50 -5.69 -19.20 -1.32
N TYR A 51 -4.88 -18.16 -1.53
CA TYR A 51 -3.52 -18.30 -2.07
C TYR A 51 -2.51 -18.70 -0.99
N PHE A 52 -2.79 -18.39 0.26
CA PHE A 52 -2.01 -18.90 1.39
C PHE A 52 -2.06 -20.41 1.47
N GLU A 53 -3.25 -21.01 1.30
CA GLU A 53 -3.42 -22.47 1.28
C GLU A 53 -2.66 -23.14 0.13
N GLN A 54 -2.41 -22.39 -0.95
CA GLN A 54 -1.60 -22.81 -2.10
C GLN A 54 -0.10 -22.52 -1.90
N LYS A 55 0.30 -21.99 -0.75
CA LYS A 55 1.67 -21.53 -0.44
C LYS A 55 2.21 -20.48 -1.42
N LYS A 56 1.33 -19.71 -2.06
CA LYS A 56 1.68 -18.65 -3.01
C LYS A 56 1.73 -17.30 -2.31
N CYS A 57 2.75 -16.50 -2.62
CA CYS A 57 2.74 -15.08 -2.35
C CYS A 57 1.69 -14.37 -3.23
N VAL A 58 1.24 -13.20 -2.81
CA VAL A 58 0.29 -12.37 -3.56
C VAL A 58 0.78 -10.93 -3.65
N ILE A 59 0.43 -10.26 -4.75
CA ILE A 59 0.60 -8.82 -4.89
C ILE A 59 -0.75 -8.16 -4.67
N LEU A 60 -0.80 -7.22 -3.73
CA LEU A 60 -1.94 -6.38 -3.46
C LEU A 60 -1.65 -5.00 -4.03
N LEU A 61 -2.33 -4.62 -5.11
CA LEU A 61 -2.24 -3.28 -5.68
C LEU A 61 -3.28 -2.38 -5.03
N SER A 62 -2.87 -1.17 -4.66
CA SER A 62 -3.76 -0.16 -4.10
C SER A 62 -3.31 1.25 -4.49
N ALA A 63 -3.99 2.25 -3.96
CA ALA A 63 -3.70 3.67 -4.16
C ALA A 63 -3.56 4.41 -2.82
N HIS A 64 -2.97 5.62 -2.84
CA HIS A 64 -2.95 6.54 -1.70
C HIS A 64 -4.34 7.17 -1.49
N TYR A 65 -5.34 6.31 -1.32
CA TYR A 65 -6.72 6.69 -1.11
C TYR A 65 -7.17 6.37 0.32
N ASN A 66 -7.88 7.29 0.96
CA ASN A 66 -8.28 7.19 2.36
C ASN A 66 -7.06 6.93 3.29
N ASN A 67 -7.21 6.09 4.32
CA ASN A 67 -6.15 5.84 5.30
C ASN A 67 -5.29 4.63 4.91
N TRP A 68 -4.42 4.79 3.91
CA TRP A 68 -3.46 3.76 3.50
C TRP A 68 -2.41 3.43 4.59
N GLU A 69 -2.14 4.35 5.52
CA GLU A 69 -1.21 4.08 6.63
C GLU A 69 -1.76 3.05 7.60
N TRP A 70 -3.07 3.09 7.90
CA TRP A 70 -3.69 2.05 8.71
C TRP A 70 -3.80 0.72 7.97
N MET A 71 -3.94 0.77 6.65
CA MET A 71 -3.87 -0.43 5.81
C MET A 71 -2.52 -1.13 5.99
N ILE A 72 -1.41 -0.40 5.88
CA ILE A 72 -0.07 -0.96 6.08
C ILE A 72 0.12 -1.45 7.52
N LEU A 73 -0.27 -0.66 8.52
CA LEU A 73 -0.17 -1.02 9.93
C LEU A 73 -0.88 -2.35 10.26
N GLN A 74 -1.99 -2.64 9.58
CA GLN A 74 -2.83 -3.80 9.88
C GLN A 74 -2.60 -4.98 8.93
N LEU A 75 -1.81 -4.82 7.89
CA LEU A 75 -1.67 -5.75 6.78
C LEU A 75 -1.39 -7.19 7.24
N ASP A 76 -0.44 -7.39 8.14
CA ASP A 76 -0.08 -8.69 8.71
C ASP A 76 -1.20 -9.32 9.55
N SER A 77 -2.10 -8.49 10.10
CA SER A 77 -3.22 -8.94 10.93
C SER A 77 -4.48 -9.27 10.15
N MET A 78 -4.59 -8.82 8.89
CA MET A 78 -5.78 -9.00 8.06
C MET A 78 -5.80 -10.32 7.32
N PHE A 79 -4.65 -10.88 7.04
CA PHE A 79 -4.50 -12.08 6.22
C PHE A 79 -3.67 -13.15 6.93
N LYS A 80 -3.74 -14.38 6.44
CA LYS A 80 -2.86 -15.48 6.87
C LYS A 80 -1.42 -15.28 6.38
N HIS A 81 -1.24 -14.52 5.28
CA HIS A 81 0.05 -14.18 4.71
C HIS A 81 0.83 -13.25 5.63
N HIS A 82 2.16 -13.36 5.60
CA HIS A 82 3.01 -12.33 6.16
C HIS A 82 2.81 -11.01 5.41
N GLY A 83 2.47 -9.95 6.12
CA GLY A 83 2.19 -8.64 5.52
C GLY A 83 3.47 -7.88 5.19
N VAL A 84 3.66 -7.50 3.93
CA VAL A 84 4.82 -6.72 3.47
C VAL A 84 4.35 -5.43 2.79
N GLY A 85 4.66 -4.29 3.38
CA GLY A 85 4.43 -2.97 2.77
C GLY A 85 5.65 -2.57 1.92
N VAL A 86 5.44 -2.37 0.62
CA VAL A 86 6.50 -1.89 -0.28
C VAL A 86 6.42 -0.37 -0.40
N GLY A 87 7.51 0.31 -0.10
CA GLY A 87 7.57 1.76 -0.09
C GLY A 87 8.85 2.32 -0.70
N LYS A 88 8.97 3.63 -0.65
CA LYS A 88 10.16 4.38 -1.01
C LYS A 88 10.81 4.95 0.24
N ALA A 89 12.15 4.98 0.26
CA ALA A 89 12.90 5.64 1.32
C ALA A 89 12.57 7.14 1.39
N ASN A 90 12.36 7.66 2.59
CA ASN A 90 12.12 9.08 2.81
C ASN A 90 13.45 9.83 2.96
N SER A 91 13.51 11.07 2.47
CA SER A 91 14.69 11.93 2.63
C SER A 91 14.95 12.29 4.10
N ASN A 92 13.90 12.48 4.89
CA ASN A 92 14.02 12.72 6.33
C ASN A 92 14.09 11.39 7.10
N LYS A 93 15.30 10.99 7.49
CA LYS A 93 15.55 9.71 8.17
C LYS A 93 14.91 9.60 9.55
N LYS A 94 14.74 10.68 10.30
CA LYS A 94 14.06 10.68 11.60
C LYS A 94 12.57 10.41 11.43
N PHE A 95 11.95 11.06 10.44
CA PHE A 95 10.55 10.84 10.10
C PHE A 95 10.33 9.41 9.57
N GLU A 96 11.19 8.93 8.67
CA GLU A 96 11.17 7.57 8.16
C GLU A 96 11.21 6.54 9.28
N PHE A 97 12.14 6.70 10.23
CA PHE A 97 12.25 5.82 11.39
C PHE A 97 10.96 5.78 12.22
N LEU A 98 10.40 6.97 12.53
CA LEU A 98 9.17 7.08 13.33
C LEU A 98 7.98 6.40 12.64
N ILE A 99 7.78 6.67 11.36
CA ILE A 99 6.66 6.10 10.58
C ILE A 99 6.82 4.58 10.43
N ASN A 100 8.02 4.11 10.08
CA ASN A 100 8.24 2.67 9.93
C ASN A 100 8.13 1.92 11.26
N LYS A 101 8.58 2.51 12.38
CA LYS A 101 8.34 1.96 13.72
C LYS A 101 6.84 1.81 14.01
N ALA A 102 6.02 2.75 13.55
CA ALA A 102 4.57 2.63 13.70
C ALA A 102 3.99 1.54 12.78
N ARG A 103 4.36 1.53 11.49
CA ARG A 103 3.88 0.56 10.48
C ARG A 103 4.17 -0.89 10.84
N THR A 104 5.34 -1.15 11.42
CA THR A 104 5.77 -2.51 11.77
C THR A 104 5.28 -3.02 13.12
N ARG A 105 4.60 -2.18 13.89
CA ARG A 105 4.23 -2.45 15.28
C ARG A 105 3.33 -3.69 15.47
N TYR A 106 2.59 -4.09 14.44
CA TYR A 106 1.64 -5.22 14.53
C TYR A 106 1.99 -6.38 13.59
N GLY A 107 3.24 -6.46 13.16
CA GLY A 107 3.77 -7.60 12.42
C GLY A 107 4.11 -7.31 10.96
N THR A 108 3.53 -6.26 10.37
CA THR A 108 3.85 -5.87 8.99
C THR A 108 5.36 -5.57 8.85
N GLU A 109 5.98 -6.13 7.84
CA GLU A 109 7.33 -5.78 7.41
C GLU A 109 7.27 -4.63 6.39
N VAL A 110 8.21 -3.70 6.46
CA VAL A 110 8.33 -2.63 5.46
C VAL A 110 9.63 -2.80 4.71
N VAL A 111 9.54 -2.86 3.39
CA VAL A 111 10.71 -2.97 2.51
C VAL A 111 10.72 -1.83 1.49
N PHE A 112 11.90 -1.32 1.18
CA PHE A 112 12.04 -0.33 0.11
C PHE A 112 12.09 -1.00 -1.26
N ALA A 113 11.56 -0.32 -2.27
CA ALA A 113 11.41 -0.84 -3.63
C ALA A 113 12.71 -1.43 -4.22
N ASP A 114 13.86 -0.90 -3.83
CA ASP A 114 15.17 -1.38 -4.31
C ASP A 114 15.56 -2.74 -3.71
N HIS A 115 14.98 -3.12 -2.55
CA HIS A 115 15.26 -4.37 -1.83
C HIS A 115 14.09 -5.37 -1.86
N VAL A 116 12.97 -5.03 -2.49
CA VAL A 116 11.78 -5.90 -2.52
C VAL A 116 12.07 -7.25 -3.19
N ARG A 117 12.96 -7.26 -4.18
CA ARG A 117 13.37 -8.47 -4.88
C ARG A 117 14.07 -9.45 -3.94
N GLU A 118 15.03 -8.97 -3.16
CA GLU A 118 15.80 -9.78 -2.21
C GLU A 118 14.86 -10.40 -1.15
N LEU A 119 13.94 -9.61 -0.62
CA LEU A 119 12.96 -10.09 0.34
C LEU A 119 12.01 -11.12 -0.29
N PHE A 120 11.60 -10.90 -1.54
CA PHE A 120 10.76 -11.85 -2.26
C PHE A 120 11.47 -13.19 -2.45
N GLU A 121 12.72 -13.18 -2.94
CA GLU A 121 13.52 -14.39 -3.15
C GLU A 121 13.77 -15.14 -1.83
N LYS A 122 14.02 -14.42 -0.74
CA LYS A 122 14.13 -14.98 0.62
C LYS A 122 12.83 -15.66 1.06
N ASN A 123 11.70 -14.96 1.01
CA ASN A 123 10.41 -15.51 1.44
C ASN A 123 10.01 -16.74 0.62
N ASN A 124 10.32 -16.72 -0.68
CA ASN A 124 10.07 -17.86 -1.57
C ASN A 124 10.94 -19.08 -1.20
N ALA A 125 12.23 -18.88 -0.93
CA ALA A 125 13.14 -19.93 -0.49
C ALA A 125 12.73 -20.53 0.87
N GLU A 126 12.27 -19.70 1.79
CA GLU A 126 11.77 -20.10 3.12
C GLU A 126 10.34 -20.66 3.08
N GLN A 127 9.70 -20.73 1.91
CA GLN A 127 8.28 -21.11 1.74
C GLN A 127 7.34 -20.34 2.68
N LYS A 128 7.61 -19.06 2.87
CA LYS A 128 6.85 -18.12 3.69
C LYS A 128 5.92 -17.28 2.81
N PRO A 129 4.64 -17.65 2.64
CA PRO A 129 3.72 -16.88 1.80
C PRO A 129 3.54 -15.48 2.35
N ALA A 130 3.78 -14.48 1.51
CA ALA A 130 3.67 -13.06 1.86
C ALA A 130 2.70 -12.31 0.94
N ALA A 131 2.03 -11.30 1.50
CA ALA A 131 1.17 -10.36 0.78
C ALA A 131 1.91 -9.03 0.64
N TYR A 132 2.33 -8.73 -0.58
CA TYR A 132 3.10 -7.53 -0.90
C TYR A 132 2.13 -6.41 -1.30
N MET A 133 1.95 -5.43 -0.44
CA MET A 133 1.13 -4.24 -0.70
C MET A 133 1.96 -3.20 -1.44
N MET A 134 1.51 -2.82 -2.63
CA MET A 134 2.14 -1.83 -3.50
C MET A 134 1.14 -0.74 -3.87
N LEU A 135 1.43 0.51 -3.51
CA LEU A 135 0.66 1.67 -3.94
C LEU A 135 1.20 2.13 -5.30
N SER A 136 0.36 2.09 -6.33
CA SER A 136 0.79 2.22 -7.73
C SER A 136 0.22 3.44 -8.46
N ASP A 137 -0.35 4.38 -7.73
CA ASP A 137 -1.05 5.56 -8.25
C ASP A 137 -0.17 6.81 -8.40
N GLN A 138 1.12 6.73 -8.07
CA GLN A 138 2.07 7.84 -8.23
C GLN A 138 2.92 7.70 -9.48
N SER A 139 3.43 8.83 -9.97
CA SER A 139 4.37 8.84 -11.08
C SER A 139 5.71 8.19 -10.72
N PRO A 140 6.32 7.43 -11.62
CA PRO A 140 7.62 6.81 -11.38
C PRO A 140 8.74 7.84 -11.28
N ASN A 141 9.70 7.62 -10.39
CA ASN A 141 10.90 8.48 -10.31
C ASN A 141 11.89 8.21 -11.43
N ASN A 142 11.84 7.03 -12.03
CA ASN A 142 12.72 6.63 -13.12
C ASN A 142 11.86 6.25 -14.32
N LEU A 143 11.83 7.14 -15.32
CA LEU A 143 11.07 6.95 -16.55
C LEU A 143 11.51 5.72 -17.34
N LYS A 144 12.78 5.29 -17.23
CA LYS A 144 13.28 4.05 -17.88
C LYS A 144 12.65 2.78 -17.29
N LYS A 145 12.07 2.88 -16.08
CA LYS A 145 11.37 1.78 -15.39
C LYS A 145 9.89 2.07 -15.30
N SER A 146 9.30 2.61 -16.35
CA SER A 146 7.88 2.93 -16.47
C SER A 146 7.39 2.61 -17.86
N TYR A 147 6.08 2.53 -18.02
CA TYR A 147 5.48 2.55 -19.34
C TYR A 147 4.61 3.80 -19.50
N ILE A 148 4.50 4.26 -20.74
CA ILE A 148 3.72 5.43 -21.10
C ILE A 148 2.34 4.95 -21.54
N THR A 149 1.30 5.60 -21.03
CA THR A 149 -0.09 5.37 -21.43
C THR A 149 -0.88 6.68 -21.42
N TYR A 150 -2.03 6.68 -22.06
CA TYR A 150 -2.97 7.80 -21.97
C TYR A 150 -3.89 7.61 -20.77
N PHE A 151 -3.88 8.57 -19.83
CA PHE A 151 -4.74 8.60 -18.66
C PHE A 151 -5.31 10.00 -18.45
N LEU A 152 -6.63 10.11 -18.33
CA LEU A 152 -7.36 11.39 -18.21
C LEU A 152 -7.00 12.40 -19.33
N ASN A 153 -6.95 11.93 -20.57
CA ASN A 153 -6.59 12.69 -21.77
C ASN A 153 -5.15 13.27 -21.76
N GLN A 154 -4.25 12.68 -20.98
CA GLN A 154 -2.85 13.08 -20.91
C GLN A 154 -1.94 11.86 -21.07
N GLU A 155 -0.82 12.05 -21.76
CA GLU A 155 0.26 11.07 -21.74
C GLU A 155 0.85 11.01 -20.34
N SER A 156 0.82 9.83 -19.74
CA SER A 156 1.18 9.62 -18.35
C SER A 156 2.14 8.43 -18.18
N CYS A 157 3.13 8.60 -17.33
CA CYS A 157 4.06 7.52 -16.98
C CYS A 157 3.52 6.73 -15.80
N MET A 158 3.42 5.40 -15.96
CA MET A 158 2.89 4.50 -14.94
C MET A 158 3.97 3.60 -14.36
N ILE A 159 3.89 3.35 -13.04
CA ILE A 159 4.74 2.39 -12.35
C ILE A 159 4.31 0.97 -12.75
N PHE A 160 5.27 0.12 -13.15
CA PHE A 160 4.98 -1.27 -13.51
C PHE A 160 5.60 -2.30 -12.54
N GLY A 161 6.10 -1.86 -11.40
CA GLY A 161 6.78 -2.74 -10.43
C GLY A 161 5.94 -3.95 -10.02
N GLY A 162 4.66 -3.75 -9.69
CA GLY A 162 3.74 -4.84 -9.35
C GLY A 162 3.53 -5.83 -10.49
N GLU A 163 3.32 -5.33 -11.71
CA GLU A 163 3.19 -6.16 -12.91
C GLU A 163 4.48 -6.94 -13.22
N TYR A 164 5.64 -6.28 -13.10
CA TYR A 164 6.93 -6.94 -13.30
C TYR A 164 7.13 -8.13 -12.37
N PHE A 165 6.87 -7.95 -11.06
CA PHE A 165 6.97 -9.05 -10.10
C PHE A 165 5.93 -10.13 -10.34
N ALA A 166 4.70 -9.76 -10.68
CA ALA A 166 3.63 -10.71 -10.98
C ALA A 166 4.02 -11.63 -12.14
N LYS A 167 4.48 -11.06 -13.24
CA LYS A 167 4.90 -11.82 -14.43
C LYS A 167 6.16 -12.65 -14.18
N LYS A 168 7.15 -12.07 -13.50
CA LYS A 168 8.44 -12.75 -13.25
C LYS A 168 8.29 -13.99 -12.36
N TYR A 169 7.42 -13.95 -11.38
CA TYR A 169 7.31 -14.97 -10.34
C TYR A 169 5.95 -15.70 -10.36
N ASP A 170 5.16 -15.52 -11.41
CA ASP A 170 3.80 -16.10 -11.57
C ASP A 170 2.92 -15.87 -10.33
N LEU A 171 2.81 -14.60 -9.90
CA LEU A 171 2.06 -14.23 -8.71
C LEU A 171 0.66 -13.73 -9.05
N PRO A 172 -0.36 -14.12 -8.26
CA PRO A 172 -1.67 -13.51 -8.33
C PRO A 172 -1.60 -12.04 -7.94
N VAL A 173 -2.31 -11.21 -8.70
CA VAL A 173 -2.48 -9.78 -8.44
C VAL A 173 -3.92 -9.52 -8.04
N LEU A 174 -4.11 -8.85 -6.92
CA LEU A 174 -5.42 -8.47 -6.40
C LEU A 174 -5.47 -6.97 -6.18
N TYR A 175 -6.57 -6.33 -6.55
CA TYR A 175 -6.77 -4.93 -6.24
C TYR A 175 -7.37 -4.79 -4.84
N TYR A 176 -6.73 -4.01 -3.98
CA TYR A 176 -7.18 -3.71 -2.63
C TYR A 176 -7.71 -2.29 -2.56
N GLN A 177 -9.01 -2.15 -2.37
CA GLN A 177 -9.68 -0.86 -2.29
C GLN A 177 -10.04 -0.53 -0.84
N VAL A 178 -9.69 0.68 -0.41
CA VAL A 178 -10.17 1.27 0.85
C VAL A 178 -11.50 1.98 0.60
N VAL A 179 -12.53 1.70 1.39
CA VAL A 179 -13.88 2.28 1.28
C VAL A 179 -14.30 2.92 2.59
#